data_349982bd0f3fe36c697fcfc33fb7b264
#
_entry.id   349982bd0f3fe36c697fcfc33fb7b264
#
_cell.length_a   1.000
_cell.length_b   1.000
_cell.length_c   1.000
_cell.angle_alpha   90.00
_cell.angle_beta   90.00
_cell.angle_gamma   90.00
#
_symmetry.space_group_name_H-M   'P 1'
#
loop_
_entity.id
_entity.type
_entity.pdbx_description
1 polymer ?
#
loop_
_entity_poly.entity_id
_entity_poly.type
_entity_poly.pdbx_seq_one_letter_code
_entity_poly.pdbx_strand_id
1 'polypeptide(L)'
;HHWEQGYNAPGPTAVRAELKKIIAFWCDMGADGFRVDMAQSLVKSDNKNRDGVRRLWNEIFKWYNAAYPENIMLSEWSNPEQSLSAGFNIDLLIHNGIGGKVYRPLVCETTDKMVPTVCYFNRKGEGQVRAAMEQYTEIYNTYRRIGGYASMPTNSHDIWRLTRMNRTSAEEQKVAITLFLTLPTPPIVYYGEEIGMRNLEYAPAKEGSV
;
A
#
# COMPACT_ATOMS: atom_id res chain seq x y z
N HIS A 1 9.82 -20.55 -18.67
CA HIS A 1 9.30 -19.65 -17.61
C HIS A 1 7.82 -19.38 -17.84
N HIS A 2 7.01 -19.32 -16.75
CA HIS A 2 5.55 -19.22 -16.87
C HIS A 2 5.05 -17.91 -17.49
N TRP A 3 5.81 -16.81 -17.42
CA TRP A 3 5.43 -15.53 -18.06
C TRP A 3 5.50 -15.52 -19.58
N GLU A 4 6.14 -16.51 -20.19
CA GLU A 4 6.18 -16.68 -21.66
C GLU A 4 4.97 -17.46 -22.17
N GLN A 5 4.14 -17.97 -21.26
CA GLN A 5 2.97 -18.77 -21.59
C GLN A 5 1.71 -17.88 -21.57
N GLY A 6 0.77 -18.21 -22.46
CA GLY A 6 -0.54 -17.54 -22.45
C GLY A 6 -1.32 -17.79 -21.15
N TYR A 7 -2.22 -16.89 -20.81
CA TYR A 7 -3.01 -16.91 -19.56
C TYR A 7 -3.68 -18.27 -19.27
N ASN A 8 -4.22 -18.93 -20.30
CA ASN A 8 -4.92 -20.21 -20.19
C ASN A 8 -4.02 -21.45 -20.38
N ALA A 9 -2.70 -21.26 -20.50
CA ALA A 9 -1.78 -22.38 -20.59
C ALA A 9 -1.76 -23.19 -19.27
N PRO A 10 -1.40 -24.49 -19.33
CA PRO A 10 -1.43 -25.36 -18.15
C PRO A 10 -0.66 -24.82 -16.93
N GLY A 11 0.53 -24.27 -17.15
CA GLY A 11 1.37 -23.72 -16.08
C GLY A 11 0.73 -22.57 -15.32
N PRO A 12 0.35 -21.44 -15.97
CA PRO A 12 -0.36 -20.33 -15.32
C PRO A 12 -1.68 -20.75 -14.68
N THR A 13 -2.42 -21.68 -15.30
CA THR A 13 -3.67 -22.20 -14.71
C THR A 13 -3.40 -22.96 -13.41
N ALA A 14 -2.38 -23.81 -13.37
CA ALA A 14 -1.98 -24.54 -12.17
C ALA A 14 -1.53 -23.59 -11.04
N VAL A 15 -0.78 -22.54 -11.38
CA VAL A 15 -0.34 -21.52 -10.39
C VAL A 15 -1.56 -20.79 -9.77
N ARG A 16 -2.54 -20.40 -10.59
CA ARG A 16 -3.77 -19.76 -10.04
C ARG A 16 -4.57 -20.72 -9.16
N ALA A 17 -4.64 -21.99 -9.55
CA ALA A 17 -5.30 -23.01 -8.73
C ALA A 17 -4.59 -23.21 -7.38
N GLU A 18 -3.27 -23.23 -7.38
CA GLU A 18 -2.48 -23.36 -6.16
C GLU A 18 -2.59 -22.12 -5.27
N LEU A 19 -2.57 -20.91 -5.85
CA LEU A 19 -2.79 -19.67 -5.11
C LEU A 19 -4.15 -19.67 -4.38
N LYS A 20 -5.21 -20.15 -5.03
CA LYS A 20 -6.52 -20.32 -4.36
C LYS A 20 -6.46 -21.29 -3.19
N LYS A 21 -5.73 -22.40 -3.29
CA LYS A 21 -5.54 -23.34 -2.16
C LYS A 21 -4.78 -22.71 -0.99
N ILE A 22 -3.73 -21.94 -1.28
CA ILE A 22 -2.97 -21.22 -0.26
C ILE A 22 -3.84 -20.22 0.47
N ILE A 23 -4.63 -19.43 -0.26
CA ILE A 23 -5.58 -18.48 0.32
C ILE A 23 -6.60 -19.22 1.18
N ALA A 24 -7.22 -20.29 0.67
CA ALA A 24 -8.19 -21.09 1.41
C ALA A 24 -7.61 -21.65 2.71
N PHE A 25 -6.42 -22.21 2.65
CA PHE A 25 -5.74 -22.77 3.83
C PHE A 25 -5.65 -21.76 4.98
N TRP A 26 -5.22 -20.53 4.69
CA TRP A 26 -5.10 -19.51 5.73
C TRP A 26 -6.44 -18.94 6.19
N CYS A 27 -7.42 -18.79 5.30
CA CYS A 27 -8.77 -18.38 5.69
C CYS A 27 -9.41 -19.42 6.59
N ASP A 28 -9.28 -20.72 6.26
CA ASP A 28 -9.80 -21.82 7.07
C ASP A 28 -9.09 -21.92 8.44
N MET A 29 -7.87 -21.41 8.54
CA MET A 29 -7.13 -21.24 9.80
C MET A 29 -7.54 -20.00 10.59
N GLY A 30 -8.44 -19.18 10.06
CA GLY A 30 -8.99 -17.98 10.72
C GLY A 30 -8.39 -16.64 10.29
N ALA A 31 -7.72 -16.57 9.14
CA ALA A 31 -7.30 -15.30 8.58
C ALA A 31 -8.49 -14.54 7.98
N ASP A 32 -8.70 -13.29 8.38
CA ASP A 32 -9.78 -12.41 7.91
C ASP A 32 -9.44 -11.70 6.58
N GLY A 33 -8.27 -11.98 6.01
CA GLY A 33 -7.84 -11.42 4.74
C GLY A 33 -6.33 -11.37 4.57
N PHE A 34 -5.87 -10.67 3.52
CA PHE A 34 -4.46 -10.64 3.17
C PHE A 34 -4.02 -9.25 2.69
N ARG A 35 -2.79 -8.88 3.04
CA ARG A 35 -2.02 -7.87 2.33
C ARG A 35 -1.28 -8.57 1.19
N VAL A 36 -1.47 -8.08 -0.01
CA VAL A 36 -0.86 -8.64 -1.22
C VAL A 36 0.30 -7.77 -1.66
N ASP A 37 1.49 -8.32 -1.52
CA ASP A 37 2.75 -7.69 -1.93
C ASP A 37 2.80 -7.51 -3.44
N MET A 38 3.26 -6.33 -3.89
CA MET A 38 3.48 -6.05 -5.31
C MET A 38 2.35 -6.54 -6.23
N ALA A 39 1.09 -6.36 -5.81
CA ALA A 39 -0.09 -6.94 -6.45
C ALA A 39 -0.20 -6.65 -7.96
N GLN A 40 0.35 -5.52 -8.41
CA GLN A 40 0.37 -5.08 -9.80
C GLN A 40 1.42 -5.81 -10.68
N SER A 41 2.31 -6.60 -10.10
CA SER A 41 3.50 -7.12 -10.80
C SER A 41 3.40 -8.59 -11.24
N LEU A 42 2.30 -9.27 -10.95
CA LEU A 42 2.16 -10.72 -11.16
C LEU A 42 2.14 -11.13 -12.65
N VAL A 43 1.72 -10.24 -13.54
CA VAL A 43 1.77 -10.48 -14.98
C VAL A 43 2.91 -9.65 -15.56
N LYS A 44 3.93 -10.34 -16.08
CA LYS A 44 5.05 -9.69 -16.75
C LYS A 44 4.63 -9.22 -18.14
N SER A 45 5.23 -8.14 -18.61
CA SER A 45 4.91 -7.54 -19.92
C SER A 45 3.44 -7.13 -20.09
N ASP A 46 2.75 -6.84 -18.98
CA ASP A 46 1.39 -6.32 -19.03
C ASP A 46 1.35 -4.88 -19.58
N ASN A 47 0.21 -4.49 -20.11
CA ASN A 47 0.03 -3.13 -20.61
C ASN A 47 -0.07 -2.08 -19.48
N LYS A 48 -0.06 -0.80 -19.84
CA LYS A 48 -0.14 0.31 -18.88
C LYS A 48 -1.42 0.29 -18.02
N ASN A 49 -2.51 -0.24 -18.58
CA ASN A 49 -3.80 -0.36 -17.88
C ASN A 49 -3.86 -1.56 -16.94
N ARG A 50 -2.83 -2.42 -16.93
CA ARG A 50 -2.76 -3.62 -16.13
C ARG A 50 -3.92 -4.60 -16.38
N ASP A 51 -4.34 -4.74 -17.62
CA ASP A 51 -5.49 -5.58 -17.98
C ASP A 51 -5.27 -7.07 -17.67
N GLY A 52 -4.05 -7.56 -17.86
CA GLY A 52 -3.67 -8.94 -17.53
C GLY A 52 -3.73 -9.22 -16.03
N VAL A 53 -3.16 -8.33 -15.21
CA VAL A 53 -3.20 -8.42 -13.75
C VAL A 53 -4.64 -8.27 -13.23
N ARG A 54 -5.39 -7.32 -13.76
CA ARG A 54 -6.81 -7.13 -13.40
C ARG A 54 -7.64 -8.37 -13.71
N ARG A 55 -7.45 -8.99 -14.88
CA ARG A 55 -8.09 -10.26 -15.24
C ARG A 55 -7.77 -11.36 -14.24
N LEU A 56 -6.48 -11.48 -13.84
CA LEU A 56 -6.03 -12.47 -12.86
C LEU A 56 -6.74 -12.28 -11.52
N TRP A 57 -6.72 -11.07 -10.97
CA TRP A 57 -7.34 -10.77 -9.69
C TRP A 57 -8.86 -10.90 -9.74
N ASN A 58 -9.52 -10.44 -10.80
CA ASN A 58 -10.97 -10.61 -10.96
C ASN A 58 -11.38 -12.10 -10.97
N GLU A 59 -10.58 -13.00 -11.57
CA GLU A 59 -10.82 -14.44 -11.48
C GLU A 59 -10.69 -14.96 -10.04
N ILE A 60 -9.66 -14.53 -9.33
CA ILE A 60 -9.43 -14.93 -7.94
C ILE A 60 -10.54 -14.37 -7.04
N PHE A 61 -10.89 -13.10 -7.16
CA PHE A 61 -11.91 -12.46 -6.34
C PHE A 61 -13.32 -13.01 -6.58
N LYS A 62 -13.64 -13.40 -7.82
CA LYS A 62 -14.92 -14.08 -8.07
C LYS A 62 -15.09 -15.34 -7.23
N TRP A 63 -14.03 -16.11 -7.06
CA TRP A 63 -14.01 -17.27 -6.18
C TRP A 63 -13.93 -16.87 -4.70
N TYR A 64 -13.02 -15.96 -4.36
CA TYR A 64 -12.72 -15.56 -2.98
C TYR A 64 -13.94 -14.95 -2.28
N ASN A 65 -14.61 -13.99 -2.92
CA ASN A 65 -15.77 -13.33 -2.34
C ASN A 65 -16.99 -14.27 -2.20
N ALA A 66 -17.06 -15.34 -3.00
CA ALA A 66 -18.09 -16.35 -2.83
C ALA A 66 -17.80 -17.32 -1.68
N ALA A 67 -16.51 -17.65 -1.46
CA ALA A 67 -16.08 -18.58 -0.41
C ALA A 67 -15.90 -17.89 0.95
N TYR A 68 -15.43 -16.64 0.96
CA TYR A 68 -15.07 -15.87 2.16
C TYR A 68 -15.64 -14.44 2.09
N PRO A 69 -16.97 -14.26 2.15
CA PRO A 69 -17.62 -12.96 1.88
C PRO A 69 -17.28 -11.86 2.90
N GLU A 70 -16.89 -12.22 4.11
CA GLU A 70 -16.54 -11.28 5.18
C GLU A 70 -15.04 -10.88 5.18
N ASN A 71 -14.23 -11.57 4.39
CA ASN A 71 -12.80 -11.34 4.37
C ASN A 71 -12.42 -10.22 3.39
N ILE A 72 -11.30 -9.55 3.64
CA ILE A 72 -10.82 -8.44 2.81
C ILE A 72 -9.46 -8.73 2.18
N MET A 73 -9.21 -8.06 1.07
CA MET A 73 -7.89 -8.03 0.41
C MET A 73 -7.38 -6.60 0.29
N LEU A 74 -6.14 -6.40 0.73
CA LEU A 74 -5.43 -5.14 0.72
C LEU A 74 -4.26 -5.24 -0.25
N SER A 75 -4.21 -4.37 -1.25
CA SER A 75 -3.12 -4.38 -2.23
C SER A 75 -1.99 -3.43 -1.88
N GLU A 76 -0.78 -3.83 -2.16
CA GLU A 76 0.32 -2.93 -2.34
C GLU A 76 0.43 -2.59 -3.84
N TRP A 77 -0.28 -1.55 -4.27
CA TRP A 77 -0.33 -1.15 -5.68
C TRP A 77 -0.06 0.35 -5.88
N SER A 78 -0.57 1.16 -4.96
CA SER A 78 -0.46 2.62 -4.98
C SER A 78 -1.05 3.27 -6.24
N ASN A 79 -2.12 2.64 -6.75
CA ASN A 79 -2.95 3.14 -7.83
C ASN A 79 -4.40 2.67 -7.62
N PRO A 80 -5.23 3.43 -6.88
CA PRO A 80 -6.58 3.02 -6.51
C PRO A 80 -7.50 2.72 -7.71
N GLU A 81 -7.38 3.45 -8.81
CA GLU A 81 -8.16 3.18 -10.03
C GLU A 81 -7.95 1.75 -10.53
N GLN A 82 -6.70 1.32 -10.61
CA GLN A 82 -6.34 -0.02 -11.10
C GLN A 82 -6.62 -1.10 -10.07
N SER A 83 -6.22 -0.88 -8.82
CA SER A 83 -6.36 -1.82 -7.72
C SER A 83 -7.82 -2.16 -7.42
N LEU A 84 -8.65 -1.16 -7.15
CA LEU A 84 -10.05 -1.36 -6.83
C LEU A 84 -10.83 -1.93 -8.01
N SER A 85 -10.51 -1.51 -9.24
CA SER A 85 -11.07 -2.13 -10.46
C SER A 85 -10.64 -3.58 -10.67
N ALA A 86 -9.54 -4.02 -10.06
CA ALA A 86 -9.12 -5.42 -10.03
C ALA A 86 -9.84 -6.24 -8.95
N GLY A 87 -10.60 -5.61 -8.04
CA GLY A 87 -11.42 -6.25 -7.02
C GLY A 87 -10.90 -6.14 -5.59
N PHE A 88 -9.79 -5.45 -5.35
CA PHE A 88 -9.29 -5.21 -3.99
C PHE A 88 -10.23 -4.31 -3.19
N ASN A 89 -10.32 -4.55 -1.88
CA ASN A 89 -11.13 -3.75 -0.96
C ASN A 89 -10.41 -2.44 -0.57
N ILE A 90 -9.09 -2.52 -0.41
CA ILE A 90 -8.24 -1.39 0.00
C ILE A 90 -6.98 -1.38 -0.85
N ASP A 91 -6.57 -0.20 -1.32
CA ASP A 91 -5.23 0.01 -1.90
C ASP A 91 -4.34 0.81 -0.95
N LEU A 92 -3.11 0.38 -0.78
CA LEU A 92 -2.11 1.12 0.01
C LEU A 92 -1.50 2.26 -0.82
N LEU A 93 -1.66 3.48 -0.33
CA LEU A 93 -0.97 4.66 -0.85
C LEU A 93 0.42 4.74 -0.22
N ILE A 94 1.40 4.18 -0.87
CA ILE A 94 2.78 4.18 -0.43
C ILE A 94 3.63 5.24 -1.16
N HIS A 95 4.93 5.26 -0.88
CA HIS A 95 5.88 6.27 -1.38
C HIS A 95 6.10 6.26 -2.90
N ASN A 96 5.55 5.31 -3.64
CA ASN A 96 5.64 5.22 -5.11
C ASN A 96 4.28 5.40 -5.79
N GLY A 97 4.24 5.29 -7.11
CA GLY A 97 3.00 5.37 -7.88
C GLY A 97 2.23 6.70 -7.69
N ILE A 98 0.92 6.62 -7.75
CA ILE A 98 0.02 7.78 -7.52
C ILE A 98 0.03 8.17 -6.04
N GLY A 99 0.08 7.19 -5.13
CA GLY A 99 0.18 7.44 -3.69
C GLY A 99 1.41 8.24 -3.30
N GLY A 100 2.53 8.05 -4.00
CA GLY A 100 3.75 8.81 -3.76
C GLY A 100 3.60 10.32 -3.96
N LYS A 101 2.64 10.75 -4.77
CA LYS A 101 2.34 12.19 -4.96
C LYS A 101 1.66 12.81 -3.73
N VAL A 102 1.04 12.00 -2.89
CA VAL A 102 0.48 12.42 -1.61
C VAL A 102 1.50 12.21 -0.49
N TYR A 103 2.06 11.02 -0.43
CA TYR A 103 2.90 10.59 0.69
C TYR A 103 4.21 11.38 0.80
N ARG A 104 4.93 11.54 -0.31
CA ARG A 104 6.24 12.22 -0.31
C ARG A 104 6.19 13.68 0.12
N PRO A 105 5.25 14.52 -0.36
CA PRO A 105 5.16 15.91 0.09
C PRO A 105 4.84 16.06 1.58
N LEU A 106 4.20 15.06 2.19
CA LEU A 106 3.84 15.08 3.61
C LEU A 106 4.95 14.53 4.50
N VAL A 107 5.52 13.38 4.13
CA VAL A 107 6.38 12.58 4.99
C VAL A 107 7.85 12.64 4.54
N CYS A 108 8.10 12.66 3.23
CA CYS A 108 9.43 12.66 2.64
C CYS A 108 9.35 13.12 1.19
N GLU A 109 10.04 14.18 0.82
CA GLU A 109 10.05 14.71 -0.55
C GLU A 109 11.02 14.00 -1.50
N THR A 110 11.95 13.22 -0.98
CA THR A 110 12.90 12.48 -1.80
C THR A 110 12.40 11.09 -2.17
N THR A 111 12.83 10.61 -3.33
CA THR A 111 12.68 9.21 -3.74
C THR A 111 13.74 8.31 -3.11
N ASP A 112 14.82 8.91 -2.60
CA ASP A 112 15.88 8.19 -1.92
C ASP A 112 15.47 7.92 -0.47
N LYS A 113 15.25 6.66 -0.15
CA LYS A 113 14.91 6.20 1.20
C LYS A 113 15.97 6.60 2.24
N MET A 114 17.21 6.73 1.81
CA MET A 114 18.36 6.95 2.69
C MET A 114 18.54 8.42 3.07
N VAL A 115 17.92 9.35 2.32
CA VAL A 115 18.10 10.79 2.53
C VAL A 115 16.75 11.53 2.47
N PRO A 116 15.85 11.33 3.43
CA PRO A 116 14.64 12.15 3.53
C PRO A 116 15.04 13.58 3.93
N THR A 117 14.69 14.56 3.10
CA THR A 117 15.17 15.94 3.26
C THR A 117 14.19 16.83 4.01
N VAL A 118 12.95 16.90 3.58
CA VAL A 118 11.93 17.78 4.16
C VAL A 118 10.62 17.04 4.40
N CYS A 119 9.83 17.53 5.33
CA CYS A 119 8.58 16.93 5.72
C CYS A 119 7.64 18.00 6.25
N TYR A 120 6.37 17.90 5.89
CA TYR A 120 5.35 18.81 6.39
C TYR A 120 5.17 18.74 7.92
N PHE A 121 5.36 17.57 8.51
CA PHE A 121 5.14 17.35 9.94
C PHE A 121 6.30 17.76 10.85
N ASN A 122 7.28 18.50 10.38
CA ASN A 122 8.30 19.10 11.22
C ASN A 122 7.86 20.49 11.73
N ARG A 123 8.60 21.05 12.70
CA ARG A 123 8.30 22.36 13.30
C ARG A 123 8.27 23.53 12.32
N LYS A 124 8.95 23.39 11.18
CA LYS A 124 8.99 24.42 10.15
C LYS A 124 7.83 24.32 9.17
N GLY A 125 7.09 23.17 9.19
CA GLY A 125 6.01 22.93 8.24
C GLY A 125 6.48 22.91 6.78
N GLU A 126 7.71 22.42 6.56
CA GLU A 126 8.28 22.27 5.21
C GLU A 126 7.51 21.19 4.47
N GLY A 127 7.48 21.23 3.16
CA GLY A 127 6.73 20.26 2.36
C GLY A 127 5.54 20.91 1.65
N GLN A 128 4.94 20.14 0.77
CA GLN A 128 3.92 20.64 -0.17
C GLN A 128 2.52 20.13 0.18
N VAL A 129 2.02 20.48 1.36
CA VAL A 129 0.72 19.99 1.87
C VAL A 129 -0.44 20.29 0.91
N ARG A 130 -0.46 21.45 0.27
CA ARG A 130 -1.52 21.80 -0.69
C ARG A 130 -1.56 20.81 -1.85
N ALA A 131 -0.42 20.59 -2.51
CA ALA A 131 -0.33 19.65 -3.64
C ALA A 131 -0.67 18.21 -3.21
N ALA A 132 -0.25 17.82 -2.00
CA ALA A 132 -0.62 16.51 -1.44
C ALA A 132 -2.13 16.38 -1.24
N MET A 133 -2.80 17.40 -0.70
CA MET A 133 -4.24 17.36 -0.45
C MET A 133 -5.07 17.47 -1.73
N GLU A 134 -4.63 18.22 -2.71
CA GLU A 134 -5.25 18.26 -4.04
C GLU A 134 -5.21 16.85 -4.68
N GLN A 135 -4.04 16.20 -4.67
CA GLN A 135 -3.91 14.83 -5.17
C GLN A 135 -4.72 13.82 -4.34
N TYR A 136 -4.74 13.96 -3.01
CA TYR A 136 -5.57 13.10 -2.17
C TYR A 136 -7.06 13.25 -2.48
N THR A 137 -7.52 14.46 -2.79
CA THR A 137 -8.91 14.70 -3.18
C THR A 137 -9.29 13.95 -4.46
N GLU A 138 -8.39 13.90 -5.46
CA GLU A 138 -8.60 13.09 -6.67
C GLU A 138 -8.69 11.60 -6.34
N ILE A 139 -7.80 11.11 -5.48
CA ILE A 139 -7.81 9.73 -5.00
C ILE A 139 -9.10 9.43 -4.23
N TYR A 140 -9.52 10.32 -3.34
CA TYR A 140 -10.76 10.21 -2.59
C TYR A 140 -11.97 10.07 -3.53
N ASN A 141 -12.10 10.95 -4.52
CA ASN A 141 -13.17 10.89 -5.50
C ASN A 141 -13.14 9.58 -6.32
N THR A 142 -11.94 9.09 -6.62
CA THR A 142 -11.75 7.83 -7.36
C THR A 142 -12.28 6.65 -6.56
N TYR A 143 -11.86 6.46 -5.32
CA TYR A 143 -12.33 5.31 -4.56
C TYR A 143 -13.79 5.41 -4.14
N ARG A 144 -14.31 6.62 -3.94
CA ARG A 144 -15.75 6.83 -3.72
C ARG A 144 -16.60 6.44 -4.92
N ARG A 145 -16.09 6.66 -6.13
CA ARG A 145 -16.77 6.30 -7.39
C ARG A 145 -16.75 4.80 -7.66
N ILE A 146 -15.61 4.14 -7.40
CA ILE A 146 -15.43 2.71 -7.70
C ILE A 146 -16.01 1.83 -6.59
N GLY A 147 -15.93 2.26 -5.36
CA GLY A 147 -16.17 1.47 -4.15
C GLY A 147 -14.85 0.95 -3.57
N GLY A 148 -14.79 0.76 -2.25
CA GLY A 148 -13.58 0.41 -1.50
C GLY A 148 -12.86 1.63 -0.93
N TYR A 149 -11.57 1.48 -0.63
CA TYR A 149 -10.78 2.51 0.04
C TYR A 149 -9.36 2.60 -0.53
N ALA A 150 -8.75 3.78 -0.34
CA ALA A 150 -7.32 3.97 -0.56
C ALA A 150 -6.72 4.48 0.75
N SER A 151 -5.93 3.65 1.41
CA SER A 151 -5.39 3.93 2.75
C SER A 151 -3.92 4.33 2.69
N MET A 152 -3.59 5.40 3.39
CA MET A 152 -2.21 5.87 3.53
C MET A 152 -1.69 5.40 4.90
N PRO A 153 -0.74 4.43 4.93
CA PRO A 153 -0.15 3.99 6.19
C PRO A 153 0.75 5.08 6.78
N THR A 154 0.88 5.11 8.10
CA THR A 154 1.80 6.04 8.76
C THR A 154 3.24 5.80 8.32
N ASN A 155 3.57 4.53 8.07
CA ASN A 155 4.89 4.09 7.63
C ASN A 155 4.85 2.64 7.09
N SER A 156 5.99 2.11 6.65
CA SER A 156 6.18 0.69 6.31
C SER A 156 7.65 0.28 6.51
N HIS A 157 7.94 -1.01 6.33
CA HIS A 157 9.31 -1.52 6.34
C HIS A 157 10.18 -0.99 5.17
N ASP A 158 9.58 -0.36 4.18
CA ASP A 158 10.25 0.18 2.99
C ASP A 158 10.71 1.62 3.14
N ILE A 159 10.24 2.33 4.15
CA ILE A 159 10.50 3.76 4.34
C ILE A 159 10.84 4.05 5.79
N TRP A 160 11.35 5.24 6.04
CA TRP A 160 11.72 5.65 7.38
C TRP A 160 10.52 5.96 8.25
N ARG A 161 10.65 5.67 9.55
CA ARG A 161 9.64 6.01 10.56
C ARG A 161 9.33 7.49 10.60
N LEU A 162 8.14 7.84 11.08
CA LEU A 162 7.73 9.25 11.27
C LEU A 162 8.70 10.00 12.19
N THR A 163 9.27 9.34 13.20
CA THR A 163 10.26 9.89 14.13
C THR A 163 11.68 9.86 13.60
N ARG A 164 11.95 10.54 12.53
CA ARG A 164 13.30 10.58 12.00
C ARG A 164 13.78 12.00 11.68
N MET A 165 15.08 12.20 11.76
CA MET A 165 15.77 13.45 11.42
C MET A 165 15.19 14.66 12.18
N ASN A 166 14.53 15.57 11.46
CA ASN A 166 13.96 16.80 12.03
C ASN A 166 12.60 16.59 12.71
N ARG A 167 12.06 15.38 12.72
CA ARG A 167 10.83 15.02 13.41
C ARG A 167 11.16 14.20 14.65
N THR A 168 11.54 14.87 15.71
CA THR A 168 12.02 14.20 16.93
C THR A 168 11.14 14.42 18.13
N SER A 169 10.20 15.38 18.05
CA SER A 169 9.30 15.68 19.16
C SER A 169 8.00 14.88 19.13
N ALA A 170 7.46 14.61 20.29
CA ALA A 170 6.17 13.94 20.43
C ALA A 170 5.02 14.77 19.81
N GLU A 171 5.14 16.10 19.82
CA GLU A 171 4.14 17.01 19.25
C GLU A 171 4.10 16.89 17.72
N GLU A 172 5.25 16.82 17.05
CA GLU A 172 5.33 16.62 15.60
C GLU A 172 4.70 15.28 15.19
N GLN A 173 4.92 14.23 15.97
CA GLN A 173 4.29 12.93 15.74
C GLN A 173 2.79 12.94 15.93
N LYS A 174 2.31 13.58 17.01
CA LYS A 174 0.87 13.70 17.27
C LYS A 174 0.15 14.38 16.10
N VAL A 175 0.74 15.42 15.52
CA VAL A 175 0.18 16.09 14.33
C VAL A 175 0.10 15.13 13.15
N ALA A 176 1.17 14.39 12.87
CA ALA A 176 1.19 13.42 11.79
C ALA A 176 0.15 12.31 11.98
N ILE A 177 0.15 11.67 13.15
CA ILE A 177 -0.80 10.60 13.47
C ILE A 177 -2.24 11.10 13.42
N THR A 178 -2.49 12.32 13.93
CA THR A 178 -3.83 12.93 13.86
C THR A 178 -4.30 13.03 12.41
N LEU A 179 -3.47 13.49 11.50
CA LEU A 179 -3.84 13.54 10.08
C LEU A 179 -4.18 12.14 9.56
N PHE A 180 -3.30 11.15 9.75
CA PHE A 180 -3.53 9.79 9.25
C PHE A 180 -4.80 9.14 9.81
N LEU A 181 -5.10 9.36 11.09
CA LEU A 181 -6.30 8.82 11.74
C LEU A 181 -7.59 9.56 11.37
N THR A 182 -7.51 10.77 10.86
CA THR A 182 -8.69 11.59 10.50
C THR A 182 -8.99 11.62 9.00
N LEU A 183 -8.16 10.99 8.17
CA LEU A 183 -8.48 10.78 6.77
C LEU A 183 -9.72 9.88 6.63
N PRO A 184 -10.61 10.13 5.64
CA PRO A 184 -11.85 9.35 5.46
C PRO A 184 -11.57 7.97 4.82
N THR A 185 -10.71 7.19 5.44
CA THR A 185 -10.28 5.86 5.01
C THR A 185 -9.87 5.04 6.23
N PRO A 186 -9.90 3.69 6.19
CA PRO A 186 -9.37 2.89 7.28
C PRO A 186 -7.91 3.26 7.57
N PRO A 187 -7.57 3.70 8.79
CA PRO A 187 -6.21 4.05 9.15
C PRO A 187 -5.34 2.80 9.26
N ILE A 188 -4.09 2.90 8.80
CA ILE A 188 -3.09 1.85 8.96
C ILE A 188 -1.90 2.45 9.72
N VAL A 189 -1.72 2.00 10.94
CA VAL A 189 -0.62 2.43 11.82
C VAL A 189 0.46 1.36 11.78
N TYR A 190 1.66 1.76 11.35
CA TYR A 190 2.82 0.87 11.39
C TYR A 190 3.25 0.67 12.85
N TYR A 191 3.55 -0.56 13.22
CA TYR A 191 3.86 -0.91 14.61
C TYR A 191 4.95 0.01 15.21
N GLY A 192 4.75 0.43 16.45
CA GLY A 192 5.68 1.30 17.17
C GLY A 192 5.54 2.81 16.85
N GLU A 193 4.79 3.20 15.83
CA GLU A 193 4.52 4.62 15.57
C GLU A 193 3.68 5.24 16.70
N GLU A 194 2.78 4.47 17.30
CA GLU A 194 1.93 4.86 18.43
C GLU A 194 2.72 5.22 19.70
N ILE A 195 3.93 4.69 19.84
CA ILE A 195 4.84 4.98 20.96
C ILE A 195 6.05 5.81 20.56
N GLY A 196 6.09 6.28 19.32
CA GLY A 196 7.21 7.09 18.82
C GLY A 196 8.51 6.32 18.61
N MET A 197 8.42 5.05 18.23
CA MET A 197 9.60 4.23 17.92
C MET A 197 10.43 4.89 16.82
N ARG A 198 11.75 4.81 16.94
CA ARG A 198 12.71 5.35 15.99
C ARG A 198 13.37 4.23 15.18
N ASN A 199 13.85 4.57 13.99
CA ASN A 199 14.78 3.70 13.29
C ASN A 199 16.09 3.59 14.08
N LEU A 200 16.73 2.43 14.03
CA LEU A 200 18.08 2.27 14.53
C LEU A 200 19.02 2.99 13.57
N GLU A 201 19.59 4.09 14.02
CA GLU A 201 20.69 4.73 13.32
C GLU A 201 21.89 3.77 13.37
N TYR A 202 22.56 3.56 12.25
CA TYR A 202 23.73 2.66 12.15
C TYR A 202 23.42 1.16 12.33
N ALA A 203 22.19 0.72 12.18
CA ALA A 203 21.94 -0.71 12.09
C ALA A 203 22.77 -1.31 10.95
N PRO A 204 23.52 -2.39 11.21
CA PRO A 204 24.25 -3.05 10.13
C PRO A 204 23.24 -3.45 9.05
N ALA A 205 23.62 -3.26 7.78
CA ALA A 205 22.80 -3.65 6.64
C ALA A 205 22.60 -5.18 6.68
N LYS A 206 21.55 -5.60 7.36
CA LYS A 206 21.06 -6.98 7.36
C LYS A 206 19.74 -6.99 6.62
N GLU A 207 19.43 -8.11 6.02
CA GLU A 207 18.14 -8.35 5.39
C GLU A 207 17.00 -8.01 6.37
N GLY A 208 16.09 -7.13 5.97
CA GLY A 208 14.98 -6.66 6.80
C GLY A 208 15.31 -5.53 7.79
N SER A 209 16.54 -5.02 7.84
CA SER A 209 16.87 -3.81 8.59
C SER A 209 16.89 -2.59 7.67
N VAL A 210 15.90 -1.76 7.75
CA VAL A 210 15.84 -0.43 7.12
C VAL A 210 15.85 0.64 8.20
#